data_7f477965f3ecf594971f2f16efeb9580
#
_entry.id   7f477965f3ecf594971f2f16efeb9580
#
_cell.length_a   1.000
_cell.length_b   1.000
_cell.length_c   1.000
_cell.angle_alpha   90.00
_cell.angle_beta   90.00
_cell.angle_gamma   90.00
#
_symmetry.space_group_name_H-M   'P 1'
#
loop_
_entity.id
_entity.type
_entity.pdbx_description
1 polymer ?
#
loop_
_entity_poly.entity_id
_entity_poly.type
_entity_poly.pdbx_seq_one_letter_code
_entity_poly.pdbx_strand_id
1 'polypeptide(L)'
;MMKIVFSPEALKDIEEIKSYLLGQFGEETTTKNIKKVIKEIRTLSSFPLKGTGIWERYGIDSEYRYIYANKNYVFYRIEDNVIRIIRVLDARRDFLNILLGIKPPTDDNDKE
;
A
#
# COMPACT_ATOMS: atom_id res chain seq x y z
N MET A 1 -8.35 15.05 13.81
CA MET A 1 -8.10 13.89 12.93
C MET A 1 -7.56 14.38 11.61
N MET A 2 -6.65 13.65 11.06
CA MET A 2 -6.03 14.05 9.80
C MET A 2 -6.89 13.64 8.62
N LYS A 3 -6.88 14.46 7.57
CA LYS A 3 -7.61 14.17 6.36
C LYS A 3 -6.86 13.11 5.55
N ILE A 4 -7.59 12.21 4.91
CA ILE A 4 -6.99 11.17 4.08
C ILE A 4 -7.27 11.51 2.62
N VAL A 5 -6.22 11.51 1.81
CA VAL A 5 -6.31 11.83 0.39
C VAL A 5 -5.62 10.70 -0.38
N PHE A 6 -6.26 10.24 -1.43
CA PHE A 6 -5.71 9.16 -2.26
C PHE A 6 -5.05 9.75 -3.49
N SER A 7 -3.86 9.26 -3.80
CA SER A 7 -3.22 9.63 -5.07
C SER A 7 -3.97 8.97 -6.23
N PRO A 8 -3.81 9.49 -7.43
CA PRO A 8 -4.42 8.84 -8.59
C PRO A 8 -3.97 7.39 -8.76
N GLU A 9 -2.69 7.12 -8.46
CA GLU A 9 -2.15 5.77 -8.56
C GLU A 9 -2.79 4.84 -7.54
N ALA A 10 -3.03 5.33 -6.33
CA ALA A 10 -3.67 4.52 -5.30
C ALA A 10 -5.10 4.18 -5.69
N LEU A 11 -5.83 5.13 -6.26
CA LEU A 11 -7.18 4.88 -6.73
C LEU A 11 -7.19 3.82 -7.83
N LYS A 12 -6.21 3.91 -8.74
CA LYS A 12 -6.09 2.92 -9.80
C LYS A 12 -5.76 1.55 -9.23
N ASP A 13 -4.88 1.51 -8.24
CA ASP A 13 -4.53 0.25 -7.57
C ASP A 13 -5.78 -0.41 -6.99
N ILE A 14 -6.62 0.37 -6.32
CA ILE A 14 -7.84 -0.17 -5.70
C ILE A 14 -8.78 -0.70 -6.77
N GLU A 15 -8.92 0.00 -7.89
CA GLU A 15 -9.76 -0.48 -8.97
C GLU A 15 -9.25 -1.80 -9.56
N GLU A 16 -7.93 -1.94 -9.67
CA GLU A 16 -7.35 -3.18 -10.17
C GLU A 16 -7.57 -4.33 -9.20
N ILE A 17 -7.45 -4.06 -7.90
CA ILE A 17 -7.72 -5.07 -6.87
C ILE A 17 -9.18 -5.50 -6.94
N LYS A 18 -10.09 -4.53 -7.10
CA LYS A 18 -11.52 -4.84 -7.22
C LYS A 18 -11.79 -5.71 -8.44
N SER A 19 -11.22 -5.37 -9.58
CA SER A 19 -11.41 -6.15 -10.79
C SER A 19 -10.93 -7.57 -10.63
N TYR A 20 -9.75 -7.73 -10.04
CA TYR A 20 -9.19 -9.05 -9.83
C TYR A 20 -10.09 -9.88 -8.90
N LEU A 21 -10.50 -9.30 -7.78
CA LEU A 21 -11.33 -10.02 -6.83
C LEU A 21 -12.69 -10.36 -7.41
N LEU A 22 -13.25 -9.45 -8.19
CA LEU A 22 -14.56 -9.68 -8.79
C LEU A 22 -14.50 -10.87 -9.73
N GLY A 23 -13.44 -10.97 -10.53
CA GLY A 23 -13.30 -12.07 -11.46
C GLY A 23 -13.05 -13.41 -10.77
N GLN A 24 -12.38 -13.39 -9.61
CA GLN A 24 -12.03 -14.63 -8.92
C GLN A 24 -13.09 -15.08 -7.93
N PHE A 25 -13.74 -14.16 -7.24
CA PHE A 25 -14.56 -14.52 -6.09
C PHE A 25 -15.97 -13.94 -6.11
N GLY A 26 -16.29 -13.09 -7.06
CA GLY A 26 -17.63 -12.53 -7.18
C GLY A 26 -17.83 -11.28 -6.35
N GLU A 27 -19.02 -10.74 -6.42
CA GLU A 27 -19.33 -9.40 -5.92
C GLU A 27 -19.30 -9.31 -4.40
N GLU A 28 -19.86 -10.27 -3.73
CA GLU A 28 -19.98 -10.21 -2.28
C GLU A 28 -18.60 -10.24 -1.60
N THR A 29 -17.75 -11.15 -2.04
CA THR A 29 -16.41 -11.27 -1.49
C THR A 29 -15.60 -10.02 -1.78
N THR A 30 -15.73 -9.49 -3.00
CA THR A 30 -15.01 -8.28 -3.38
C THR A 30 -15.40 -7.11 -2.48
N THR A 31 -16.69 -6.92 -2.26
CA THR A 31 -17.19 -5.83 -1.41
C THR A 31 -16.64 -5.96 0.00
N LYS A 32 -16.65 -7.17 0.56
CA LYS A 32 -16.14 -7.39 1.90
C LYS A 32 -14.65 -7.06 2.00
N ASN A 33 -13.88 -7.51 1.02
CA ASN A 33 -12.43 -7.29 1.07
C ASN A 33 -12.06 -5.83 0.91
N ILE A 34 -12.72 -5.13 0.01
CA ILE A 34 -12.45 -3.72 -0.19
C ILE A 34 -12.84 -2.92 1.05
N LYS A 35 -13.95 -3.28 1.70
CA LYS A 35 -14.34 -2.61 2.94
C LYS A 35 -13.29 -2.78 4.03
N LYS A 36 -12.66 -3.95 4.11
CA LYS A 36 -11.61 -4.17 5.11
C LYS A 36 -10.41 -3.27 4.84
N VAL A 37 -10.01 -3.15 3.59
CA VAL A 37 -8.88 -2.29 3.23
C VAL A 37 -9.20 -0.84 3.58
N ILE A 38 -10.36 -0.37 3.20
CA ILE A 38 -10.75 1.02 3.45
C ILE A 38 -10.85 1.29 4.95
N LYS A 39 -11.37 0.33 5.71
CA LYS A 39 -11.49 0.49 7.15
C LYS A 39 -10.11 0.65 7.79
N GLU A 40 -9.14 -0.15 7.35
CA GLU A 40 -7.79 -0.02 7.88
C GLU A 40 -7.17 1.32 7.51
N ILE A 41 -7.38 1.76 6.28
CA ILE A 41 -6.86 3.05 5.87
C ILE A 41 -7.43 4.17 6.73
N ARG A 42 -8.71 4.09 7.05
CA ARG A 42 -9.35 5.14 7.85
C ARG A 42 -8.77 5.26 9.26
N THR A 43 -8.22 4.18 9.80
CA THR A 43 -7.62 4.27 11.13
C THR A 43 -6.42 5.21 11.14
N LEU A 44 -5.81 5.45 9.99
CA LEU A 44 -4.66 6.35 9.92
C LEU A 44 -5.03 7.79 10.26
N SER A 45 -6.28 8.16 10.09
CA SER A 45 -6.72 9.51 10.43
C SER A 45 -6.49 9.82 11.91
N SER A 46 -6.72 8.84 12.78
CA SER A 46 -6.52 9.00 14.22
C SER A 46 -5.14 8.53 14.67
N PHE A 47 -4.53 7.62 13.95
CA PHE A 47 -3.25 7.03 14.31
C PHE A 47 -2.28 7.07 13.15
N PRO A 48 -1.83 8.27 12.77
CA PRO A 48 -1.01 8.40 11.54
C PRO A 48 0.33 7.68 11.61
N LEU A 49 0.88 7.45 12.79
CA LEU A 49 2.16 6.76 12.91
C LEU A 49 2.01 5.27 13.15
N LYS A 50 0.79 4.75 12.99
CA LYS A 50 0.52 3.34 13.19
C LYS A 50 1.31 2.44 12.23
N GLY A 51 1.56 2.91 11.02
CA GLY A 51 2.29 2.11 10.04
C GLY A 51 3.79 2.07 10.31
N THR A 52 4.46 1.13 9.65
CA THR A 52 5.90 0.97 9.77
C THR A 52 6.58 1.87 8.76
N GLY A 53 7.61 2.60 9.17
CA GLY A 53 8.36 3.43 8.25
C GLY A 53 9.30 2.58 7.41
N ILE A 54 9.47 2.95 6.14
CA ILE A 54 10.38 2.24 5.26
C ILE A 54 11.80 2.38 5.77
N TRP A 55 12.18 3.56 6.27
CA TRP A 55 13.48 3.75 6.87
C TRP A 55 13.69 2.80 8.05
N GLU A 56 12.69 2.71 8.91
CA GLU A 56 12.78 1.89 10.12
C GLU A 56 12.92 0.40 9.80
N ARG A 57 12.23 -0.05 8.77
CA ARG A 57 12.19 -1.46 8.45
C ARG A 57 13.33 -1.90 7.54
N TYR A 58 13.72 -1.05 6.59
CA TYR A 58 14.68 -1.43 5.55
C TYR A 58 15.95 -0.58 5.52
N GLY A 59 16.01 0.49 6.30
CA GLY A 59 17.17 1.38 6.27
C GLY A 59 17.28 2.17 4.98
N ILE A 60 16.16 2.31 4.25
CA ILE A 60 16.14 3.03 3.00
C ILE A 60 15.57 4.42 3.25
N ASP A 61 16.27 5.45 2.78
CA ASP A 61 15.86 6.83 3.00
C ASP A 61 14.53 7.09 2.30
N SER A 62 13.48 7.25 3.06
CA SER A 62 12.16 7.43 2.53
C SER A 62 11.24 7.95 3.62
N GLU A 63 10.29 8.79 3.25
CA GLU A 63 9.27 9.29 4.17
C GLU A 63 8.06 8.36 4.19
N TYR A 64 8.03 7.35 3.36
CA TYR A 64 6.86 6.49 3.26
C TYR A 64 6.75 5.55 4.46
N ARG A 65 5.50 5.29 4.81
CA ARG A 65 5.16 4.31 5.83
C ARG A 65 4.16 3.35 5.20
N TYR A 66 3.97 2.19 5.81
CA TYR A 66 2.98 1.26 5.27
C TYR A 66 2.24 0.53 6.37
N ILE A 67 1.02 0.10 6.06
CA ILE A 67 0.26 -0.82 6.90
C ILE A 67 -0.12 -2.01 6.02
N TYR A 68 -0.39 -3.13 6.68
CA TYR A 68 -0.85 -4.34 5.99
C TYR A 68 -2.36 -4.39 6.17
N ALA A 69 -3.10 -4.55 5.09
CA ALA A 69 -4.54 -4.58 5.14
C ALA A 69 -5.05 -5.62 4.13
N ASN A 70 -5.56 -6.73 4.65
CA ASN A 70 -6.22 -7.74 3.84
C ASN A 70 -5.37 -8.17 2.63
N LYS A 71 -4.14 -8.59 2.90
CA LYS A 71 -3.18 -9.09 1.90
C LYS A 71 -2.64 -8.01 0.98
N ASN A 72 -2.79 -6.77 1.36
CA ASN A 72 -2.22 -5.66 0.61
C ASN A 72 -1.39 -4.80 1.53
N TYR A 73 -0.36 -4.16 0.98
CA TYR A 73 0.35 -3.11 1.69
C TYR A 73 -0.20 -1.78 1.21
N VAL A 74 -0.52 -0.92 2.15
CA VAL A 74 -0.99 0.43 1.85
C VAL A 74 0.16 1.37 2.21
N PHE A 75 0.73 2.02 1.20
CA PHE A 75 1.85 2.94 1.40
C PHE A 75 1.32 4.37 1.47
N TYR A 76 1.79 5.11 2.46
CA TYR A 76 1.32 6.47 2.67
C TYR A 76 2.43 7.34 3.20
N ARG A 77 2.22 8.63 3.18
CA ARG A 77 3.10 9.55 3.87
C ARG A 77 2.26 10.64 4.52
N ILE A 78 2.85 11.28 5.52
CA ILE A 78 2.18 12.33 6.27
C ILE A 78 2.69 13.66 5.74
N GLU A 79 1.78 14.51 5.30
CA GLU A 79 2.12 15.83 4.79
C GLU A 79 1.28 16.84 5.54
N ASP A 80 1.90 17.60 6.42
CA ASP A 80 1.18 18.57 7.24
C ASP A 80 0.02 17.88 7.95
N ASN A 81 -1.21 18.21 7.64
CA ASN A 81 -2.35 17.58 8.29
C ASN A 81 -3.05 16.58 7.39
N VAL A 82 -2.35 16.05 6.41
CA VAL A 82 -2.93 15.14 5.44
C VAL A 82 -2.18 13.82 5.45
N ILE A 83 -2.94 12.73 5.40
CA ILE A 83 -2.38 11.40 5.14
C ILE A 83 -2.57 11.17 3.65
N ARG A 84 -1.49 11.09 2.91
CA ARG A 84 -1.59 10.86 1.46
C ARG A 84 -1.33 9.39 1.19
N ILE A 85 -2.34 8.70 0.69
CA ILE A 85 -2.21 7.30 0.32
C ILE A 85 -1.55 7.25 -1.06
N ILE A 86 -0.38 6.66 -1.12
CA ILE A 86 0.46 6.68 -2.32
C ILE A 86 0.20 5.49 -3.23
N ARG A 87 0.19 4.29 -2.67
CA ARG A 87 -0.06 3.07 -3.44
C ARG A 87 -0.74 2.04 -2.55
N VAL A 88 -1.49 1.14 -3.19
CA VAL A 88 -2.08 -0.02 -2.50
C VAL A 88 -1.68 -1.23 -3.34
N LEU A 89 -0.78 -2.05 -2.82
CA LEU A 89 -0.17 -3.11 -3.61
C LEU A 89 -0.37 -4.47 -2.93
N ASP A 90 -0.66 -5.47 -3.73
CA ASP A 90 -0.74 -6.84 -3.24
C ASP A 90 0.58 -7.18 -2.54
N ALA A 91 0.51 -7.82 -1.39
CA ALA A 91 1.69 -8.07 -0.57
C ALA A 91 2.71 -8.99 -1.24
N ARG A 92 2.31 -9.71 -2.29
CA ARG A 92 3.24 -10.58 -3.01
C ARG A 92 4.07 -9.83 -4.05
N ARG A 93 3.73 -8.57 -4.34
CA ARG A 93 4.44 -7.83 -5.38
C ARG A 93 5.73 -7.25 -4.83
N ASP A 94 6.67 -6.97 -5.73
CA ASP A 94 7.94 -6.37 -5.38
C ASP A 94 7.74 -4.88 -5.17
N PHE A 95 7.28 -4.52 -3.98
CA PHE A 95 6.89 -3.14 -3.74
C PHE A 95 8.06 -2.17 -3.69
N LEU A 96 9.24 -2.63 -3.30
CA LEU A 96 10.38 -1.72 -3.26
C LEU A 96 10.73 -1.23 -4.67
N ASN A 97 10.64 -2.12 -5.65
CA ASN A 97 10.87 -1.73 -7.03
C ASN A 97 9.75 -0.82 -7.52
N ILE A 98 8.50 -1.20 -7.27
CA ILE A 98 7.36 -0.43 -7.74
C ILE A 98 7.32 0.95 -7.12
N LEU A 99 7.53 1.01 -5.81
CA LEU A 99 7.39 2.25 -5.06
C LEU A 99 8.60 3.16 -5.19
N LEU A 100 9.79 2.60 -5.15
CA LEU A 100 11.01 3.37 -5.04
C LEU A 100 12.01 3.11 -6.16
N GLY A 101 11.72 2.21 -7.07
CA GLY A 101 12.64 1.87 -8.14
C GLY A 101 13.85 1.08 -7.68
N ILE A 102 13.80 0.46 -6.51
CA ILE A 102 14.93 -0.29 -5.99
C ILE A 102 14.76 -1.74 -6.36
N LYS A 103 15.74 -2.27 -7.07
CA LYS A 103 15.68 -3.67 -7.45
C LYS A 103 16.24 -4.54 -6.36
N PRO A 104 15.68 -5.72 -6.16
CA PRO A 104 16.20 -6.63 -5.16
C PRO A 104 17.59 -7.06 -5.57
N PRO A 105 18.39 -7.44 -4.65
CA PRO A 105 19.72 -7.97 -4.96
C PRO A 105 19.47 -9.21 -5.73
N THR A 106 19.98 -9.35 -6.88
CA THR A 106 19.66 -10.45 -7.54
C THR A 106 20.69 -11.24 -7.64
N ASP A 107 20.63 -11.99 -7.96
CA ASP A 107 21.15 -12.90 -8.44
C ASP A 107 21.61 -12.62 -9.69
N ASP A 108 21.89 -11.60 -9.95
CA ASP A 108 22.37 -11.32 -11.15
C ASP A 108 23.44 -12.12 -11.42
N ASN A 109 23.95 -12.57 -10.57
CA ASN A 109 25.00 -13.33 -10.80
C ASN A 109 24.55 -14.47 -11.37
N ASP A 110 23.53 -14.71 -11.21
CA ASP A 110 23.17 -15.88 -11.69
C ASP A 110 23.09 -15.73 -13.05
N LYS A 111 23.42 -14.93 -13.50
CA LYS A 111 23.41 -14.85 -14.69
C LYS A 111 24.49 -14.98 -15.24
N GLU A 112 25.14 -15.19 -14.89
CA GLU A 112 26.20 -15.30 -15.39
C GLU A 112 26.56 -16.08 -15.60
#